data_33392ea6ea9dda79f9745863b80f5f2a
#
_entry.id   33392ea6ea9dda79f9745863b80f5f2a
#
_cell.length_a   1.000
_cell.length_b   1.000
_cell.length_c   1.000
_cell.angle_alpha   90.00
_cell.angle_beta   90.00
_cell.angle_gamma   90.00
#
_symmetry.space_group_name_H-M   'P 1'
#
loop_
_entity.id
_entity.type
_entity.pdbx_description
1 polymer ?
#
loop_
_entity_poly.entity_id
_entity_poly.type
_entity_poly.pdbx_seq_one_letter_code
_entity_poly.pdbx_strand_id
1 'polypeptide(L)'
;MKARRRRLEKYCNAINCDTLVTFEPENLFYLTGFWGEAIGVLEGGKTTIIAPELEVQRAKEDSVNCNVITSQRGGLVSTLASTIKKKKICIDCQNYSITQSLKKSIPKLKQSSDPFYNARIIKDSEEIRIVKKASSL
;
A
#
# COMPACT_ATOMS: atom_id res chain seq x y z
N MET A 1 4.18 13.02 -1.89
CA MET A 1 4.24 11.64 -1.37
C MET A 1 4.19 11.55 0.14
N LYS A 2 4.98 12.37 0.83
CA LYS A 2 5.01 12.39 2.30
C LYS A 2 3.64 12.70 2.93
N ALA A 3 2.91 13.67 2.40
CA ALA A 3 1.58 14.02 2.89
C ALA A 3 0.56 12.89 2.67
N ARG A 4 0.64 12.19 1.54
CA ARG A 4 -0.22 11.03 1.26
C ARG A 4 -0.01 9.92 2.27
N ARG A 5 1.25 9.61 2.58
CA ARG A 5 1.60 8.55 3.54
C ARG A 5 1.16 8.89 4.95
N ARG A 6 1.26 10.16 5.36
CA ARG A 6 0.74 10.61 6.66
C ARG A 6 -0.78 10.43 6.75
N ARG A 7 -1.50 10.77 5.68
CA ARG A 7 -2.96 10.56 5.64
C ARG A 7 -3.32 9.09 5.74
N LEU A 8 -2.61 8.24 4.98
CA LEU A 8 -2.82 6.79 5.03
C LEU A 8 -2.57 6.23 6.42
N GLU A 9 -1.50 6.64 7.08
CA GLU A 9 -1.20 6.21 8.45
C GLU A 9 -2.29 6.65 9.42
N LYS A 10 -2.78 7.88 9.29
CA LYS A 10 -3.85 8.42 10.12
C LYS A 10 -5.11 7.56 10.01
N TYR A 11 -5.54 7.24 8.80
CA TYR A 11 -6.75 6.44 8.60
C TYR A 11 -6.56 4.98 8.95
N CYS A 12 -5.36 4.47 8.79
CA CYS A 12 -5.00 3.12 9.24
C CYS A 12 -5.09 3.02 10.77
N ASN A 13 -4.52 3.99 11.47
CA ASN A 13 -4.58 4.05 12.95
C ASN A 13 -6.01 4.22 13.45
N ALA A 14 -6.86 4.95 12.74
CA ALA A 14 -8.26 5.15 13.10
C ALA A 14 -9.07 3.86 13.16
N ILE A 15 -8.68 2.84 12.42
CA ILE A 15 -9.30 1.51 12.45
C ILE A 15 -8.47 0.51 13.27
N ASN A 16 -7.60 1.01 14.13
CA ASN A 16 -6.78 0.22 15.04
C ASN A 16 -5.80 -0.72 14.31
N CYS A 17 -5.23 -0.25 13.22
CA CYS A 17 -4.17 -0.96 12.48
C CYS A 17 -2.89 -0.14 12.50
N ASP A 18 -1.75 -0.81 12.49
CA ASP A 18 -0.42 -0.19 12.47
C ASP A 18 0.34 -0.44 11.16
N THR A 19 -0.17 -1.33 10.33
CA THR A 19 0.44 -1.69 9.05
C THR A 19 -0.63 -1.71 7.97
N LEU A 20 -0.35 -1.05 6.85
CA LEU A 20 -1.26 -0.99 5.71
C LEU A 20 -0.63 -1.74 4.55
N VAL A 21 -1.38 -2.68 3.98
CA VAL A 21 -0.92 -3.51 2.86
C VAL A 21 -1.87 -3.34 1.70
N THR A 22 -1.35 -3.14 0.50
CA THR A 22 -2.15 -2.99 -0.70
C THR A 22 -1.77 -3.99 -1.78
N PHE A 23 -2.79 -4.59 -2.39
CA PHE A 23 -2.70 -5.44 -3.57
C PHE A 23 -3.29 -4.75 -4.81
N GLU A 24 -4.08 -3.69 -4.63
CA GLU A 24 -4.77 -3.02 -5.72
C GLU A 24 -3.81 -2.05 -6.44
N PRO A 25 -3.68 -2.12 -7.78
CA PRO A 25 -2.75 -1.27 -8.52
C PRO A 25 -2.95 0.23 -8.31
N GLU A 26 -4.19 0.67 -8.21
CA GLU A 26 -4.52 2.08 -7.97
C GLU A 26 -4.02 2.55 -6.60
N ASN A 27 -4.21 1.74 -5.58
CA ASN A 27 -3.76 2.04 -4.24
C ASN A 27 -2.26 1.94 -4.12
N LEU A 28 -1.65 0.98 -4.80
CA LEU A 28 -0.20 0.86 -4.87
C LEU A 28 0.43 2.12 -5.49
N PHE A 29 -0.13 2.58 -6.60
CA PHE A 29 0.32 3.80 -7.25
C PHE A 29 0.16 5.02 -6.32
N TYR A 30 -0.96 5.14 -5.64
CA TYR A 30 -1.17 6.21 -4.68
C TYR A 30 -0.13 6.21 -3.57
N LEU A 31 0.20 5.03 -3.05
CA LEU A 31 1.17 4.87 -1.97
C LEU A 31 2.61 5.08 -2.42
N THR A 32 2.98 4.61 -3.61
CA THR A 32 4.38 4.46 -4.00
C THR A 32 4.80 5.24 -5.24
N GLY A 33 3.87 5.60 -6.11
CA GLY A 33 4.17 6.13 -7.44
C GLY A 33 4.45 5.07 -8.49
N PHE A 34 4.46 3.80 -8.11
CA PHE A 34 4.68 2.68 -9.03
C PHE A 34 3.35 2.03 -9.44
N TRP A 35 3.15 1.87 -10.73
CA TRP A 35 2.00 1.17 -11.29
C TRP A 35 2.44 -0.19 -11.82
N GLY A 36 1.91 -1.24 -11.22
CA GLY A 36 2.24 -2.60 -11.65
C GLY A 36 1.70 -3.65 -10.70
N GLU A 37 2.04 -4.90 -10.98
CA GLU A 37 1.67 -6.04 -10.13
C GLU A 37 2.71 -6.24 -9.04
N ALA A 38 2.41 -5.74 -7.85
CA ALA A 38 3.27 -5.86 -6.68
C ALA A 38 2.42 -5.62 -5.43
N ILE A 39 3.02 -5.85 -4.27
CA ILE A 39 2.39 -5.59 -2.99
C ILE A 39 3.09 -4.39 -2.35
N GLY A 40 2.30 -3.42 -1.87
CA GLY A 40 2.82 -2.29 -1.11
C GLY A 40 2.58 -2.46 0.37
N VAL A 41 3.56 -2.08 1.19
CA VAL A 41 3.47 -2.15 2.65
C VAL A 41 3.89 -0.82 3.24
N LEU A 42 3.02 -0.21 4.04
CA LEU A 42 3.32 1.01 4.79
C LEU A 42 3.32 0.68 6.28
N GLU A 43 4.49 0.84 6.90
CA GLU A 43 4.70 0.44 8.29
C GLU A 43 5.75 1.33 8.95
N GLY A 44 5.38 1.95 10.07
CA GLY A 44 6.33 2.76 10.85
C GLY A 44 6.99 3.88 10.05
N GLY A 45 6.26 4.51 9.15
CA GLY A 45 6.79 5.55 8.26
C GLY A 45 7.62 5.04 7.09
N LYS A 46 7.80 3.73 6.98
CA LYS A 46 8.56 3.11 5.88
C LYS A 46 7.62 2.47 4.88
N THR A 47 7.94 2.63 3.61
CA THR A 47 7.19 2.02 2.51
C THR A 47 8.05 1.00 1.81
N THR A 48 7.51 -0.21 1.64
CA THR A 48 8.19 -1.32 0.97
C THR A 48 7.31 -1.83 -0.17
N ILE A 49 7.95 -2.14 -1.30
CA ILE A 49 7.29 -2.82 -2.42
C ILE A 49 7.84 -4.23 -2.51
N ILE A 50 6.95 -5.22 -2.48
CA ILE A 50 7.29 -6.62 -2.75
C ILE A 50 6.91 -6.90 -4.19
N ALA A 51 7.90 -7.10 -5.06
CA ALA A 51 7.67 -7.21 -6.50
C ALA A 51 8.19 -8.53 -7.05
N PRO A 52 7.56 -9.07 -8.11
CA PRO A 52 8.14 -10.17 -8.87
C PRO A 52 9.47 -9.73 -9.48
N GLU A 53 10.37 -10.67 -9.70
CA GLU A 53 11.71 -10.39 -10.21
C GLU A 53 11.71 -9.50 -11.45
N LEU A 54 10.79 -9.74 -12.38
CA LEU A 54 10.68 -8.98 -13.63
C LEU A 54 10.26 -7.52 -13.42
N GLU A 55 9.64 -7.19 -12.29
CA GLU A 55 9.14 -5.85 -11.98
C GLU A 55 10.07 -5.05 -11.07
N VAL A 56 11.06 -5.68 -10.47
CA VAL A 56 11.91 -5.05 -9.45
C VAL A 56 12.61 -3.79 -9.97
N GLN A 57 13.21 -3.84 -11.16
CA GLN A 57 13.93 -2.70 -11.71
C GLN A 57 12.98 -1.53 -11.97
N ARG A 58 11.83 -1.79 -12.57
CA ARG A 58 10.83 -0.76 -12.84
C ARG A 58 10.28 -0.16 -11.56
N ALA A 59 10.05 -0.99 -10.54
CA ALA A 59 9.60 -0.52 -9.24
C ALA A 59 10.63 0.41 -8.58
N LYS A 60 11.91 0.08 -8.69
CA LYS A 60 12.98 0.94 -8.18
C LYS A 60 13.06 2.28 -8.89
N GLU A 61 12.86 2.28 -10.20
CA GLU A 61 12.91 3.51 -11.00
C GLU A 61 11.71 4.42 -10.79
N ASP A 62 10.51 3.84 -10.71
CA ASP A 62 9.26 4.61 -10.71
C ASP A 62 8.77 4.98 -9.31
N SER A 63 9.14 4.23 -8.27
CA SER A 63 8.66 4.48 -6.92
C SER A 63 9.41 5.62 -6.23
N VAL A 64 8.74 6.25 -5.26
CA VAL A 64 9.28 7.38 -4.50
C VAL A 64 9.53 6.96 -3.07
N ASN A 65 10.80 6.99 -2.65
CA ASN A 65 11.23 6.68 -1.29
C ASN A 65 10.68 5.35 -0.77
N CYS A 66 10.88 4.30 -1.56
CA CYS A 66 10.45 2.94 -1.23
C CYS A 66 11.64 2.00 -1.19
N ASN A 67 11.58 1.03 -0.26
CA ASN A 67 12.41 -0.16 -0.35
C ASN A 67 11.73 -1.13 -1.31
N VAL A 68 12.49 -1.72 -2.22
CA VAL A 68 11.96 -2.72 -3.16
C VAL A 68 12.63 -4.05 -2.87
N ILE A 69 11.83 -5.06 -2.57
CA ILE A 69 12.31 -6.42 -2.35
C ILE A 69 11.70 -7.36 -3.38
N THR A 70 12.47 -8.36 -3.76
CA THR A 70 12.02 -9.38 -4.71
C THR A 70 11.20 -10.44 -3.98
N SER A 71 10.13 -10.92 -4.60
CA SER A 71 9.37 -12.04 -4.06
C SER A 71 10.24 -13.28 -3.96
N GLN A 72 10.12 -13.97 -2.83
CA GLN A 72 10.86 -15.19 -2.58
C GLN A 72 10.14 -16.40 -3.18
N ARG A 73 10.74 -17.58 -3.03
CA ARG A 73 10.12 -18.85 -3.40
C ARG A 73 8.75 -18.97 -2.76
N GLY A 74 7.75 -19.30 -3.54
CA GLY A 74 6.35 -19.35 -3.09
C GLY A 74 5.54 -18.13 -3.46
N GLY A 75 6.17 -17.08 -3.99
CA GLY A 75 5.50 -15.91 -4.57
C GLY A 75 5.31 -14.74 -3.62
N LEU A 76 4.54 -13.77 -4.07
CA LEU A 76 4.32 -12.49 -3.38
C LEU A 76 3.65 -12.66 -2.02
N VAL A 77 2.60 -13.46 -1.95
CA VAL A 77 1.82 -13.65 -0.73
C VAL A 77 2.65 -14.34 0.35
N SER A 78 3.46 -15.33 -0.03
CA SER A 78 4.36 -16.01 0.89
C SER A 78 5.42 -15.07 1.46
N THR A 79 6.00 -14.23 0.61
CA THR A 79 6.97 -13.22 1.02
C THR A 79 6.34 -12.21 1.97
N LEU A 80 5.14 -11.75 1.66
CA LEU A 80 4.37 -10.84 2.52
C LEU A 80 4.15 -11.45 3.90
N ALA A 81 3.66 -12.69 3.96
CA ALA A 81 3.39 -13.37 5.23
C ALA A 81 4.65 -13.49 6.11
N SER A 82 5.82 -13.70 5.51
CA SER A 82 7.09 -13.72 6.23
C SER A 82 7.49 -12.36 6.77
N THR A 83 7.16 -11.31 6.05
CA THR A 83 7.61 -9.93 6.35
C THR A 83 6.80 -9.29 7.48
N ILE A 84 5.49 -9.58 7.57
CA ILE A 84 4.56 -8.82 8.40
C ILE A 84 3.94 -9.61 9.56
N LYS A 85 4.56 -10.69 10.01
CA LYS A 85 4.04 -11.50 11.09
C LYS A 85 3.81 -10.71 12.38
N LYS A 86 2.69 -11.02 13.08
CA LYS A 86 2.32 -10.51 14.41
C LYS A 86 1.93 -9.03 14.46
N LYS A 87 1.56 -8.40 13.34
CA LYS A 87 1.15 -7.01 13.32
C LYS A 87 -0.35 -6.85 13.13
N LYS A 88 -0.87 -5.68 13.52
CA LYS A 88 -2.26 -5.30 13.26
C LYS A 88 -2.34 -4.73 11.84
N ILE A 89 -2.80 -5.52 10.91
CA ILE A 89 -2.71 -5.24 9.50
C ILE A 89 -4.06 -4.94 8.89
N CYS A 90 -4.12 -3.87 8.10
CA CYS A 90 -5.22 -3.57 7.21
C CYS A 90 -4.79 -3.90 5.78
N ILE A 91 -5.57 -4.68 5.08
CA ILE A 91 -5.29 -5.11 3.72
C ILE A 91 -6.49 -4.83 2.80
N ASP A 92 -6.23 -4.33 1.61
CA ASP A 92 -7.27 -4.03 0.62
C ASP A 92 -7.54 -5.18 -0.36
N CYS A 93 -6.91 -6.32 -0.16
CA CYS A 93 -7.07 -7.48 -1.04
C CYS A 93 -8.49 -7.99 -1.05
N GLN A 94 -9.09 -8.09 -2.23
CA GLN A 94 -10.45 -8.60 -2.40
C GLN A 94 -10.50 -10.07 -2.79
N ASN A 95 -9.37 -10.71 -2.96
CA ASN A 95 -9.30 -12.13 -3.25
C ASN A 95 -9.51 -12.93 -1.96
N TYR A 96 -10.60 -13.67 -1.92
CA TYR A 96 -10.99 -14.46 -0.74
C TYR A 96 -9.92 -15.49 -0.35
N SER A 97 -9.38 -16.21 -1.32
CA SER A 97 -8.37 -17.25 -1.06
C SER A 97 -7.11 -16.67 -0.44
N ILE A 98 -6.64 -15.54 -0.95
CA ILE A 98 -5.45 -14.85 -0.43
C ILE A 98 -5.73 -14.35 0.99
N THR A 99 -6.88 -13.72 1.22
CA THR A 99 -7.26 -13.20 2.52
C THR A 99 -7.36 -14.30 3.56
N GLN A 100 -8.00 -15.42 3.23
CA GLN A 100 -8.12 -16.56 4.14
C GLN A 100 -6.75 -17.18 4.45
N SER A 101 -5.89 -17.30 3.46
CA SER A 101 -4.54 -17.81 3.65
C SER A 101 -3.74 -16.93 4.62
N LEU A 102 -3.84 -15.61 4.46
CA LEU A 102 -3.16 -14.65 5.33
C LEU A 102 -3.73 -14.64 6.74
N LYS A 103 -5.04 -14.80 6.91
CA LYS A 103 -5.68 -14.85 8.23
C LYS A 103 -5.20 -16.01 9.08
N LYS A 104 -4.77 -17.10 8.48
CA LYS A 104 -4.19 -18.24 9.20
C LYS A 104 -2.88 -17.86 9.90
N SER A 105 -2.07 -17.02 9.25
CA SER A 105 -0.79 -16.55 9.80
C SER A 105 -0.95 -15.27 10.62
N ILE A 106 -1.98 -14.48 10.33
CA ILE A 106 -2.21 -13.15 10.91
C ILE A 106 -3.68 -13.07 11.33
N PRO A 107 -4.03 -13.58 12.53
CA PRO A 107 -5.45 -13.61 12.97
C PRO A 107 -6.11 -12.25 13.09
N LYS A 108 -5.33 -11.18 13.33
CA LYS A 108 -5.85 -9.82 13.50
C LYS A 108 -5.90 -9.03 12.18
N LEU A 109 -5.81 -9.71 11.06
CA LEU A 109 -5.91 -9.09 9.74
C LEU A 109 -7.31 -8.49 9.53
N LYS A 110 -7.37 -7.22 9.13
CA LYS A 110 -8.61 -6.56 8.72
C LYS A 110 -8.59 -6.35 7.21
N GLN A 111 -9.68 -6.71 6.55
CA GLN A 111 -9.86 -6.45 5.13
C GLN A 111 -10.67 -5.17 4.96
N SER A 112 -10.03 -4.11 4.46
CA SER A 112 -10.69 -2.83 4.25
C SER A 112 -9.90 -1.96 3.27
N SER A 113 -10.60 -1.30 2.35
CA SER A 113 -10.03 -0.28 1.47
C SER A 113 -10.24 1.12 2.03
N ASP A 114 -10.84 1.26 3.20
CA ASP A 114 -11.22 2.55 3.78
C ASP A 114 -10.07 3.53 3.95
N PRO A 115 -8.88 3.13 4.43
CA PRO A 115 -7.77 4.07 4.53
C PRO A 115 -7.39 4.72 3.21
N PHE A 116 -7.35 3.95 2.13
CA PHE A 116 -7.06 4.48 0.80
C PHE A 116 -8.20 5.34 0.27
N TYR A 117 -9.43 4.88 0.43
CA TYR A 117 -10.60 5.64 0.01
C TYR A 117 -10.66 6.99 0.70
N ASN A 118 -10.53 7.02 2.02
CA ASN A 118 -10.58 8.24 2.81
C ASN A 118 -9.42 9.19 2.49
N ALA A 119 -8.22 8.65 2.29
CA ALA A 119 -7.06 9.45 1.93
C ALA A 119 -7.20 10.10 0.55
N ARG A 120 -7.80 9.40 -0.41
CA ARG A 120 -8.01 9.93 -1.77
C ARG A 120 -9.12 10.96 -1.89
N ILE A 121 -10.11 10.93 -1.00
CA ILE A 121 -11.15 11.96 -0.94
C ILE A 121 -10.53 13.32 -0.65
N ILE A 122 -9.52 13.37 0.21
CA ILE A 122 -8.82 14.58 0.57
C ILE A 122 -7.65 14.76 -0.39
N LYS A 123 -7.80 15.65 -1.36
CA LYS A 123 -6.69 16.01 -2.26
C LYS A 123 -5.69 16.85 -1.47
N ASP A 124 -4.39 16.65 -1.71
CA ASP A 124 -3.40 17.52 -1.10
C ASP A 124 -3.50 18.93 -1.68
N SER A 125 -2.93 19.90 -0.95
CA SER A 125 -3.07 21.32 -1.30
C SER A 125 -2.51 21.67 -2.68
N GLU A 126 -1.48 20.97 -3.12
CA GLU A 126 -0.89 21.20 -4.44
C GLU A 126 -1.81 20.72 -5.57
N GLU A 127 -2.42 19.54 -5.40
CA GLU A 127 -3.39 19.02 -6.36
C GLU A 127 -4.59 19.95 -6.48
N ILE A 128 -5.10 20.47 -5.37
CA ILE A 128 -6.20 21.43 -5.35
C ILE A 128 -5.82 22.71 -6.07
N ARG A 129 -4.63 23.22 -5.86
CA ARG A 129 -4.14 24.45 -6.50
C ARG A 129 -4.03 24.28 -8.02
N ILE A 130 -3.54 23.16 -8.49
CA ILE A 130 -3.44 22.85 -9.92
C ILE A 130 -4.84 22.80 -10.56
N VAL A 131 -5.78 22.13 -9.91
CA VAL A 131 -7.17 22.03 -10.40
C VAL A 131 -7.82 23.42 -10.46
N LYS A 132 -7.66 24.26 -9.45
CA LYS A 132 -8.21 25.63 -9.44
C LYS A 132 -7.61 26.47 -10.55
N LYS A 133 -6.31 26.38 -10.78
CA LYS A 133 -5.63 27.11 -11.86
C LYS A 133 -6.16 26.70 -13.24
N ALA A 134 -6.34 25.40 -13.46
CA ALA A 134 -6.90 24.89 -14.71
C ALA A 134 -8.35 25.38 -14.92
N SER A 135 -9.15 25.42 -13.86
CA SER A 135 -10.54 25.88 -13.92
C SER A 135 -10.68 27.38 -14.21
N SER A 136 -9.68 28.17 -13.84
CA SER A 136 -9.70 29.63 -14.06
C SER A 136 -9.21 30.07 -15.45
N LEU A 137 -8.69 29.14 -16.22
CA LEU A 137 -8.25 29.39 -17.59
C LEU A 137 -9.39 29.20 -18.60
#